data_e3d5935ec137b8b16b3d85247a535d71
#
_entry.id   e3d5935ec137b8b16b3d85247a535d71
#
_cell.length_a   1.000
_cell.length_b   1.000
_cell.length_c   1.000
_cell.angle_alpha   90.00
_cell.angle_beta   90.00
_cell.angle_gamma   90.00
#
_symmetry.space_group_name_H-M   'P 1'
#
loop_
_entity.id
_entity.type
_entity.pdbx_description
1 polymer ?
#
loop_
_entity_poly.entity_id
_entity_poly.type
_entity_poly.pdbx_seq_one_letter_code
_entity_poly.pdbx_strand_id
1 'polypeptide(L)'
;MPNSAKLCLILAFPVEASLVSVITNYVIHWKHEVTNFKDAKRLINHYDLHLKLQTEYNAIKFLNHEMNLIRKNPDYHLSSKITLISWANHQQFEQFNHDQHADNLLQIAKILKNTRLASEFIYYLGNATFAIISPNINEEVAKKVDNTTFTKLQILPAPLPQHLKFASERISNDNIKNYRNAKAIFKHLKRELETDLITEYLIKDGTHE
;
A
#
# COMPACT_ATOMS: atom_id res chain seq x y z
N MET A 1 -32.34 38.41 52.47
CA MET A 1 -32.61 37.11 51.88
C MET A 1 -33.04 36.17 53.01
N PRO A 2 -34.14 35.44 52.90
CA PRO A 2 -34.57 34.47 53.89
C PRO A 2 -33.52 33.34 54.01
N ASN A 3 -33.35 32.81 55.20
CA ASN A 3 -32.32 31.75 55.47
C ASN A 3 -32.51 30.47 54.62
N SER A 4 -33.76 30.18 54.21
CA SER A 4 -34.09 29.09 53.29
C SER A 4 -33.43 29.25 51.90
N ALA A 5 -33.41 30.46 51.37
CA ALA A 5 -32.78 30.74 50.07
C ALA A 5 -31.24 30.55 50.06
N LYS A 6 -30.61 30.92 51.18
CA LYS A 6 -29.16 30.70 51.37
C LYS A 6 -28.83 29.19 51.47
N LEU A 7 -29.68 28.42 52.13
CA LEU A 7 -29.50 26.98 52.29
C LEU A 7 -29.68 26.24 50.94
N CYS A 8 -30.66 26.63 50.13
CA CYS A 8 -30.84 26.11 48.79
C CYS A 8 -29.62 26.38 47.88
N LEU A 9 -29.05 27.59 47.94
CA LEU A 9 -27.86 27.96 47.15
C LEU A 9 -26.62 27.14 47.56
N ILE A 10 -26.44 26.91 48.88
CA ILE A 10 -25.32 26.11 49.42
C ILE A 10 -25.42 24.63 48.97
N LEU A 11 -26.63 24.08 48.88
CA LEU A 11 -26.86 22.70 48.41
C LEU A 11 -26.86 22.56 46.90
N ALA A 12 -27.30 23.56 46.13
CA ALA A 12 -27.33 23.53 44.70
C ALA A 12 -25.92 23.54 44.08
N PHE A 13 -25.02 24.33 44.63
CA PHE A 13 -23.66 24.52 44.10
C PHE A 13 -22.84 23.21 43.97
N PRO A 14 -22.74 22.33 44.98
CA PRO A 14 -22.00 21.08 44.84
C PRO A 14 -22.66 20.11 43.86
N VAL A 15 -23.99 20.16 43.72
CA VAL A 15 -24.70 19.31 42.71
C VAL A 15 -24.39 19.80 41.32
N GLU A 16 -24.45 21.10 41.04
CA GLU A 16 -24.07 21.65 39.75
C GLU A 16 -22.61 21.41 39.41
N ALA A 17 -21.70 21.61 40.36
CA ALA A 17 -20.28 21.38 40.19
C ALA A 17 -19.96 19.90 39.88
N SER A 18 -20.64 18.96 40.55
CA SER A 18 -20.47 17.52 40.28
C SER A 18 -21.00 17.13 38.88
N LEU A 19 -22.13 17.71 38.49
CA LEU A 19 -22.76 17.45 37.18
C LEU A 19 -21.88 17.98 36.03
N VAL A 20 -21.34 19.19 36.18
CA VAL A 20 -20.39 19.78 35.24
C VAL A 20 -19.10 18.92 35.14
N SER A 21 -18.59 18.44 36.27
CA SER A 21 -17.41 17.58 36.30
C SER A 21 -17.65 16.25 35.56
N VAL A 22 -18.80 15.60 35.77
CA VAL A 22 -19.15 14.37 35.06
C VAL A 22 -19.28 14.59 33.56
N ILE A 23 -19.99 15.64 33.16
CA ILE A 23 -20.15 15.98 31.72
C ILE A 23 -18.79 16.29 31.10
N THR A 24 -17.94 17.08 31.78
CA THR A 24 -16.61 17.41 31.26
C THR A 24 -15.73 16.17 31.08
N ASN A 25 -15.71 15.27 32.08
CA ASN A 25 -14.99 14.00 31.97
C ASN A 25 -15.49 13.13 30.82
N TYR A 26 -16.81 13.05 30.65
CA TYR A 26 -17.43 12.29 29.55
C TYR A 26 -17.03 12.86 28.18
N VAL A 27 -17.08 14.20 28.02
CA VAL A 27 -16.70 14.88 26.77
C VAL A 27 -15.21 14.70 26.47
N ILE A 28 -14.33 14.79 27.48
CA ILE A 28 -12.88 14.58 27.32
C ILE A 28 -12.61 13.13 26.90
N HIS A 29 -13.25 12.16 27.55
CA HIS A 29 -13.08 10.75 27.22
C HIS A 29 -13.55 10.43 25.80
N TRP A 30 -14.73 10.91 25.44
CA TRP A 30 -15.27 10.75 24.07
C TRP A 30 -14.38 11.41 23.01
N LYS A 31 -13.86 12.60 23.27
CA LYS A 31 -12.91 13.27 22.36
C LYS A 31 -11.63 12.45 22.18
N HIS A 32 -11.12 11.85 23.24
CA HIS A 32 -9.94 10.99 23.19
C HIS A 32 -10.20 9.73 22.35
N GLU A 33 -11.34 9.05 22.52
CA GLU A 33 -11.72 7.90 21.72
C GLU A 33 -11.86 8.22 20.23
N VAL A 34 -12.52 9.35 19.90
CA VAL A 34 -12.67 9.82 18.51
C VAL A 34 -11.31 10.13 17.88
N THR A 35 -10.39 10.70 18.63
CA THR A 35 -9.04 10.99 18.13
C THR A 35 -8.25 9.71 17.90
N ASN A 36 -8.27 8.77 18.84
CA ASN A 36 -7.63 7.46 18.70
C ASN A 36 -8.18 6.67 17.50
N PHE A 37 -9.49 6.73 17.26
CA PHE A 37 -10.12 6.09 16.11
C PHE A 37 -9.66 6.72 14.78
N LYS A 38 -9.54 8.05 14.71
CA LYS A 38 -9.02 8.74 13.53
C LYS A 38 -7.56 8.39 13.26
N ASP A 39 -6.75 8.31 14.30
CA ASP A 39 -5.33 7.96 14.18
C ASP A 39 -5.15 6.50 13.80
N ALA A 40 -5.94 5.58 14.37
CA ALA A 40 -5.97 4.18 13.96
C ALA A 40 -6.40 4.02 12.49
N LYS A 41 -7.44 4.74 12.06
CA LYS A 41 -7.90 4.73 10.65
C LYS A 41 -6.83 5.31 9.71
N ARG A 42 -6.11 6.36 10.12
CA ARG A 42 -4.95 6.87 9.37
C ARG A 42 -3.87 5.81 9.24
N LEU A 43 -3.50 5.16 10.34
CA LEU A 43 -2.47 4.13 10.34
C LEU A 43 -2.80 3.00 9.37
N ILE A 44 -4.03 2.48 9.42
CA ILE A 44 -4.50 1.40 8.51
C ILE A 44 -4.47 1.85 7.04
N ASN A 45 -4.84 3.09 6.74
CA ASN A 45 -4.80 3.60 5.37
C ASN A 45 -3.39 3.77 4.81
N HIS A 46 -2.38 3.96 5.68
CA HIS A 46 -1.01 4.24 5.27
C HIS A 46 -0.08 3.03 5.35
N TYR A 47 -0.44 2.02 6.13
CA TYR A 47 0.44 0.92 6.45
C TYR A 47 -0.32 -0.39 6.65
N ASP A 48 0.10 -1.42 5.92
CA ASP A 48 -0.37 -2.79 6.16
C ASP A 48 0.42 -3.41 7.31
N LEU A 49 -0.26 -3.67 8.42
CA LEU A 49 0.35 -4.14 9.66
C LEU A 49 0.86 -5.58 9.56
N HIS A 50 0.19 -6.43 8.77
CA HIS A 50 0.57 -7.83 8.60
C HIS A 50 1.84 -7.95 7.76
N LEU A 51 1.88 -7.32 6.60
CA LEU A 51 3.04 -7.34 5.70
C LEU A 51 4.13 -6.36 6.11
N LYS A 52 3.82 -5.42 7.02
CA LYS A 52 4.71 -4.32 7.42
C LYS A 52 5.22 -3.54 6.21
N LEU A 53 4.29 -3.19 5.31
CA LEU A 53 4.51 -2.41 4.10
C LEU A 53 3.59 -1.21 4.05
N GLN A 54 4.02 -0.15 3.37
CA GLN A 54 3.15 0.98 3.08
C GLN A 54 2.11 0.60 2.02
N THR A 55 0.96 1.26 2.07
CA THR A 55 -0.19 0.95 1.22
C THR A 55 -0.17 1.70 -0.12
N GLU A 56 -1.14 1.38 -0.99
CA GLU A 56 -1.37 2.05 -2.27
C GLU A 56 -1.50 3.58 -2.13
N TYR A 57 -2.08 4.06 -1.02
CA TYR A 57 -2.20 5.50 -0.77
C TYR A 57 -0.83 6.20 -0.78
N ASN A 58 0.14 5.64 -0.05
CA ASN A 58 1.50 6.18 0.00
C ASN A 58 2.25 5.98 -1.32
N ALA A 59 2.04 4.85 -2.00
CA ALA A 59 2.61 4.60 -3.32
C ALA A 59 2.19 5.68 -4.33
N ILE A 60 0.90 5.99 -4.40
CA ILE A 60 0.35 7.04 -5.26
C ILE A 60 0.93 8.41 -4.92
N LYS A 61 1.00 8.75 -3.63
CA LYS A 61 1.53 10.03 -3.18
C LYS A 61 3.01 10.17 -3.55
N PHE A 62 3.81 9.15 -3.29
CA PHE A 62 5.24 9.14 -3.59
C PHE A 62 5.48 9.20 -5.11
N LEU A 63 4.82 8.36 -5.90
CA LEU A 63 5.00 8.35 -7.34
C LEU A 63 4.56 9.68 -8.01
N ASN A 64 3.48 10.31 -7.53
CA ASN A 64 3.10 11.65 -7.99
C ASN A 64 4.18 12.69 -7.67
N HIS A 65 4.85 12.58 -6.53
CA HIS A 65 5.98 13.45 -6.18
C HIS A 65 7.13 13.24 -7.16
N GLU A 66 7.54 12.00 -7.43
CA GLU A 66 8.58 11.64 -8.40
C GLU A 66 8.25 12.16 -9.82
N MET A 67 7.01 11.94 -10.27
CA MET A 67 6.54 12.47 -11.55
C MET A 67 6.65 14.00 -11.64
N ASN A 68 6.35 14.71 -10.55
CA ASN A 68 6.47 16.16 -10.50
C ASN A 68 7.94 16.60 -10.51
N LEU A 69 8.84 15.86 -9.86
CA LEU A 69 10.29 16.13 -9.92
C LEU A 69 10.83 15.98 -11.34
N ILE A 70 10.47 14.88 -12.02
CA ILE A 70 10.86 14.63 -13.40
C ILE A 70 10.35 15.76 -14.31
N ARG A 71 9.08 16.17 -14.19
CA ARG A 71 8.49 17.23 -15.02
C ARG A 71 9.12 18.62 -14.82
N LYS A 72 9.51 18.93 -13.57
CA LYS A 72 10.08 20.24 -13.22
C LYS A 72 11.56 20.37 -13.56
N ASN A 73 12.26 19.25 -13.72
CA ASN A 73 13.70 19.22 -13.87
C ASN A 73 14.12 18.42 -15.12
N PRO A 74 13.77 18.88 -16.34
CA PRO A 74 14.04 18.13 -17.57
C PRO A 74 15.54 17.94 -17.82
N ASP A 75 16.39 18.88 -17.39
CA ASP A 75 17.82 18.87 -17.64
C ASP A 75 18.59 17.84 -16.80
N TYR A 76 17.98 17.32 -15.73
CA TYR A 76 18.65 16.37 -14.82
C TYR A 76 18.49 14.90 -15.23
N HIS A 77 17.83 14.60 -16.36
CA HIS A 77 17.60 13.24 -16.85
C HIS A 77 17.07 12.27 -15.80
N LEU A 78 16.23 12.79 -14.89
CA LEU A 78 15.63 11.97 -13.82
C LEU A 78 14.72 10.89 -14.42
N SER A 79 14.74 9.74 -13.82
CA SER A 79 13.84 8.65 -14.19
C SER A 79 13.39 7.87 -12.96
N SER A 80 12.27 7.19 -13.05
CA SER A 80 11.83 6.28 -12.00
C SER A 80 11.31 5.00 -12.64
N LYS A 81 11.79 3.85 -12.18
CA LYS A 81 11.27 2.55 -12.61
C LYS A 81 10.19 2.09 -11.65
N ILE A 82 9.06 1.67 -12.17
CA ILE A 82 7.94 1.11 -11.42
C ILE A 82 7.80 -0.34 -11.82
N THR A 83 7.81 -1.26 -10.86
CA THR A 83 7.59 -2.68 -11.10
C THR A 83 6.40 -3.13 -10.27
N LEU A 84 5.43 -3.77 -10.88
CA LEU A 84 4.35 -4.47 -10.20
C LEU A 84 4.64 -5.97 -10.18
N ILE A 85 4.36 -6.60 -9.05
CA ILE A 85 4.38 -8.03 -8.86
C ILE A 85 3.02 -8.43 -8.32
N SER A 86 2.29 -9.28 -9.02
CA SER A 86 0.95 -9.71 -8.64
C SER A 86 0.86 -11.23 -8.59
N TRP A 87 0.20 -11.75 -7.57
CA TRP A 87 -0.13 -13.15 -7.49
C TRP A 87 -1.50 -13.40 -8.11
N ALA A 88 -1.49 -13.92 -9.34
CA ALA A 88 -2.70 -14.28 -10.06
C ALA A 88 -3.46 -15.41 -9.34
N ASN A 89 -4.79 -15.38 -9.46
CA ASN A 89 -5.68 -16.37 -8.84
C ASN A 89 -5.60 -16.48 -7.30
N HIS A 90 -4.98 -15.49 -6.64
CA HIS A 90 -4.84 -15.48 -5.17
C HIS A 90 -6.18 -15.61 -4.43
N GLN A 91 -7.28 -15.08 -4.99
CA GLN A 91 -8.62 -15.14 -4.37
C GLN A 91 -9.14 -16.58 -4.29
N GLN A 92 -8.92 -17.39 -5.32
CA GLN A 92 -9.28 -18.80 -5.30
C GLN A 92 -8.47 -19.54 -4.23
N PHE A 93 -7.17 -19.26 -4.15
CA PHE A 93 -6.31 -19.86 -3.16
C PHE A 93 -6.69 -19.44 -1.72
N GLU A 94 -7.04 -18.18 -1.52
CA GLU A 94 -7.50 -17.62 -0.24
C GLU A 94 -8.76 -18.32 0.28
N GLN A 95 -9.73 -18.61 -0.60
CA GLN A 95 -10.98 -19.29 -0.24
C GLN A 95 -10.74 -20.70 0.31
N PHE A 96 -9.73 -21.41 -0.17
CA PHE A 96 -9.45 -22.80 0.25
C PHE A 96 -8.41 -22.89 1.35
N ASN A 97 -7.48 -21.94 1.45
CA ASN A 97 -6.31 -22.00 2.35
C ASN A 97 -5.95 -20.60 2.89
N HIS A 98 -6.83 -20.02 3.70
CA HIS A 98 -6.68 -18.64 4.19
C HIS A 98 -5.35 -18.38 4.93
N ASP A 99 -4.97 -19.25 5.87
CA ASP A 99 -3.75 -19.09 6.66
C ASP A 99 -2.50 -19.18 5.77
N GLN A 100 -2.47 -20.16 4.86
CA GLN A 100 -1.36 -20.31 3.93
C GLN A 100 -1.29 -19.17 2.91
N HIS A 101 -2.42 -18.57 2.54
CA HIS A 101 -2.46 -17.38 1.71
C HIS A 101 -1.76 -16.20 2.41
N ALA A 102 -2.09 -15.95 3.68
CA ALA A 102 -1.47 -14.90 4.47
C ALA A 102 0.06 -15.10 4.64
N ASP A 103 0.47 -16.35 4.93
CA ASP A 103 1.89 -16.71 5.04
C ASP A 103 2.64 -16.53 3.73
N ASN A 104 2.05 -16.90 2.60
CA ASN A 104 2.63 -16.72 1.28
C ASN A 104 2.84 -15.23 0.95
N LEU A 105 1.87 -14.38 1.23
CA LEU A 105 2.02 -12.94 1.07
C LEU A 105 3.16 -12.38 1.94
N LEU A 106 3.28 -12.86 3.17
CA LEU A 106 4.36 -12.48 4.08
C LEU A 106 5.74 -12.93 3.56
N GLN A 107 5.83 -14.13 2.98
CA GLN A 107 7.07 -14.62 2.36
C GLN A 107 7.47 -13.78 1.15
N ILE A 108 6.52 -13.44 0.25
CA ILE A 108 6.79 -12.51 -0.85
C ILE A 108 7.32 -11.18 -0.32
N ALA A 109 6.63 -10.57 0.65
CA ALA A 109 7.05 -9.30 1.26
C ALA A 109 8.47 -9.37 1.85
N LYS A 110 8.83 -10.48 2.53
CA LYS A 110 10.17 -10.71 3.08
C LYS A 110 11.23 -10.81 1.98
N ILE A 111 10.95 -11.54 0.90
CA ILE A 111 11.87 -11.65 -0.24
C ILE A 111 12.10 -10.28 -0.85
N LEU A 112 11.03 -9.50 -1.11
CA LEU A 112 11.17 -8.16 -1.65
C LEU A 112 12.03 -7.26 -0.76
N LYS A 113 11.78 -7.23 0.54
CA LYS A 113 12.58 -6.44 1.50
C LYS A 113 14.07 -6.83 1.52
N ASN A 114 14.37 -8.12 1.35
CA ASN A 114 15.72 -8.63 1.45
C ASN A 114 16.51 -8.56 0.13
N THR A 115 15.83 -8.41 -1.00
CA THR A 115 16.49 -8.41 -2.33
C THR A 115 16.57 -7.02 -2.95
N ARG A 116 15.73 -6.10 -2.52
CA ARG A 116 15.68 -4.74 -3.06
C ARG A 116 16.69 -3.81 -2.37
N LEU A 117 17.09 -2.76 -3.10
CA LEU A 117 18.03 -1.77 -2.59
C LEU A 117 17.35 -0.87 -1.54
N ALA A 118 18.13 -0.32 -0.63
CA ALA A 118 17.64 0.64 0.36
C ALA A 118 17.06 1.94 -0.25
N SER A 119 17.42 2.25 -1.50
CA SER A 119 16.89 3.39 -2.26
C SER A 119 15.58 3.09 -2.98
N GLU A 120 15.10 1.86 -2.95
CA GLU A 120 13.83 1.45 -3.55
C GLU A 120 12.71 1.43 -2.50
N PHE A 121 11.51 1.74 -2.93
CA PHE A 121 10.35 1.83 -2.06
C PHE A 121 9.36 0.72 -2.43
N ILE A 122 8.98 -0.09 -1.44
CA ILE A 122 8.11 -1.24 -1.61
C ILE A 122 6.76 -0.94 -0.98
N TYR A 123 5.68 -1.19 -1.72
CA TYR A 123 4.31 -0.94 -1.31
C TYR A 123 3.43 -2.18 -1.54
N TYR A 124 2.40 -2.31 -0.72
CA TYR A 124 1.33 -3.27 -0.95
C TYR A 124 0.08 -2.55 -1.46
N LEU A 125 -0.35 -2.89 -2.67
CA LEU A 125 -1.49 -2.25 -3.34
C LEU A 125 -2.83 -2.94 -3.06
N GLY A 126 -2.86 -3.95 -2.20
CA GLY A 126 -4.01 -4.85 -2.04
C GLY A 126 -4.08 -5.93 -3.13
N ASN A 127 -5.03 -6.85 -3.00
CA ASN A 127 -5.28 -7.92 -3.97
C ASN A 127 -3.98 -8.66 -4.39
N ALA A 128 -3.19 -9.06 -3.41
CA ALA A 128 -1.91 -9.75 -3.60
C ALA A 128 -0.97 -9.07 -4.62
N THR A 129 -1.02 -7.76 -4.73
CA THR A 129 -0.21 -6.95 -5.65
C THR A 129 0.75 -6.07 -4.89
N PHE A 130 2.02 -6.14 -5.25
CA PHE A 130 3.10 -5.34 -4.70
C PHE A 130 3.61 -4.37 -5.75
N ALA A 131 3.99 -3.16 -5.33
CA ALA A 131 4.64 -2.18 -6.18
C ALA A 131 6.02 -1.85 -5.64
N ILE A 132 6.99 -1.74 -6.54
CA ILE A 132 8.35 -1.29 -6.25
C ILE A 132 8.58 -0.04 -7.07
N ILE A 133 8.97 1.04 -6.42
CA ILE A 133 9.32 2.31 -7.06
C ILE A 133 10.80 2.55 -6.84
N SER A 134 11.56 2.65 -7.91
CA SER A 134 13.01 2.73 -7.93
C SER A 134 13.45 4.06 -8.59
N PRO A 135 13.58 5.17 -7.83
CA PRO A 135 14.02 6.45 -8.35
C PRO A 135 15.46 6.38 -8.84
N ASN A 136 15.73 6.94 -10.02
CA ASN A 136 17.06 7.13 -10.61
C ASN A 136 17.96 5.87 -10.59
N ILE A 137 17.38 4.68 -10.64
CA ILE A 137 18.14 3.45 -10.71
C ILE A 137 18.78 3.27 -12.09
N ASN A 138 20.06 2.90 -12.11
CA ASN A 138 20.75 2.51 -13.33
C ASN A 138 20.13 1.23 -13.91
N GLU A 139 20.06 1.12 -15.24
CA GLU A 139 19.42 0.00 -15.95
C GLU A 139 20.09 -1.35 -15.64
N GLU A 140 21.43 -1.39 -15.61
CA GLU A 140 22.18 -2.61 -15.32
C GLU A 140 21.95 -3.07 -13.87
N VAL A 141 21.96 -2.12 -12.93
CA VAL A 141 21.66 -2.40 -11.52
C VAL A 141 20.21 -2.88 -11.36
N ALA A 142 19.27 -2.24 -12.03
CA ALA A 142 17.86 -2.64 -12.03
C ALA A 142 17.69 -4.08 -12.51
N LYS A 143 18.29 -4.43 -13.65
CA LYS A 143 18.25 -5.82 -14.19
C LYS A 143 18.84 -6.84 -13.23
N LYS A 144 19.97 -6.52 -12.59
CA LYS A 144 20.62 -7.42 -11.62
C LYS A 144 19.73 -7.65 -10.39
N VAL A 145 19.13 -6.57 -9.86
CA VAL A 145 18.23 -6.64 -8.70
C VAL A 145 16.94 -7.40 -9.05
N ASP A 146 16.37 -7.14 -10.22
CA ASP A 146 15.17 -7.83 -10.70
C ASP A 146 15.43 -9.34 -10.86
N ASN A 147 16.53 -9.73 -11.50
CA ASN A 147 16.92 -11.13 -11.66
C ASN A 147 17.11 -11.82 -10.30
N THR A 148 17.78 -11.15 -9.34
CA THR A 148 17.97 -11.68 -7.99
C THR A 148 16.63 -11.87 -7.28
N THR A 149 15.73 -10.89 -7.40
CA THR A 149 14.37 -10.97 -6.81
C THR A 149 13.58 -12.09 -7.45
N PHE A 150 13.56 -12.17 -8.78
CA PHE A 150 12.87 -13.22 -9.54
C PHE A 150 13.37 -14.61 -9.12
N THR A 151 14.68 -14.85 -9.10
CA THR A 151 15.27 -16.13 -8.67
C THR A 151 14.84 -16.51 -7.25
N LYS A 152 14.80 -15.55 -6.32
CA LYS A 152 14.33 -15.81 -4.95
C LYS A 152 12.83 -16.12 -4.88
N LEU A 153 12.01 -15.48 -5.70
CA LEU A 153 10.59 -15.75 -5.76
C LEU A 153 10.29 -17.14 -6.38
N GLN A 154 11.13 -17.62 -7.30
CA GLN A 154 11.02 -18.96 -7.89
C GLN A 154 11.29 -20.12 -6.89
N ILE A 155 11.94 -19.83 -5.76
CA ILE A 155 12.21 -20.83 -4.70
C ILE A 155 10.99 -21.03 -3.77
N LEU A 156 9.97 -20.18 -3.89
CA LEU A 156 8.74 -20.31 -3.09
C LEU A 156 8.04 -21.65 -3.40
N PRO A 157 7.28 -22.21 -2.42
CA PRO A 157 6.56 -23.47 -2.64
C PRO A 157 5.58 -23.40 -3.80
N ALA A 158 5.49 -24.45 -4.58
CA ALA A 158 4.47 -24.57 -5.62
C ALA A 158 3.05 -24.53 -5.02
N PRO A 159 2.03 -23.96 -5.69
CA PRO A 159 2.07 -23.42 -7.07
C PRO A 159 2.42 -21.92 -7.17
N LEU A 160 2.83 -21.29 -6.06
CA LEU A 160 2.97 -19.84 -5.96
C LEU A 160 3.86 -19.21 -7.07
N PRO A 161 5.08 -19.72 -7.36
CA PRO A 161 5.94 -19.10 -8.35
C PRO A 161 5.32 -19.03 -9.75
N GLN A 162 4.52 -20.04 -10.13
CA GLN A 162 3.90 -20.14 -11.44
C GLN A 162 2.79 -19.11 -11.66
N HIS A 163 2.23 -18.56 -10.56
CA HIS A 163 1.16 -17.58 -10.60
C HIS A 163 1.63 -16.15 -10.32
N LEU A 164 2.94 -15.93 -10.16
CA LEU A 164 3.48 -14.58 -10.03
C LEU A 164 3.65 -13.94 -11.40
N LYS A 165 3.00 -12.80 -11.59
CA LYS A 165 3.07 -11.97 -12.79
C LYS A 165 3.85 -10.70 -12.52
N PHE A 166 4.56 -10.22 -13.53
CA PHE A 166 5.45 -9.06 -13.45
C PHE A 166 5.14 -8.09 -14.59
N ALA A 167 5.00 -6.82 -14.25
CA ALA A 167 4.95 -5.74 -15.24
C ALA A 167 5.84 -4.60 -14.77
N SER A 168 6.55 -3.92 -15.67
CA SER A 168 7.40 -2.81 -15.29
C SER A 168 7.42 -1.72 -16.34
N GLU A 169 7.42 -0.47 -15.89
CA GLU A 169 7.50 0.73 -16.71
C GLU A 169 8.56 1.66 -16.13
N ARG A 170 9.35 2.28 -17.02
CA ARG A 170 10.27 3.34 -16.66
C ARG A 170 9.72 4.67 -17.14
N ILE A 171 9.48 5.58 -16.21
CA ILE A 171 9.08 6.95 -16.50
C ILE A 171 10.33 7.85 -16.52
N SER A 172 10.42 8.66 -17.58
CA SER A 172 11.46 9.67 -17.79
C SER A 172 10.85 10.91 -18.44
N ASN A 173 11.67 11.92 -18.72
CA ASN A 173 11.21 13.10 -19.46
C ASN A 173 10.58 12.79 -20.81
N ASP A 174 10.99 11.68 -21.46
CA ASP A 174 10.54 11.32 -22.80
C ASP A 174 9.08 10.85 -22.82
N ASN A 175 8.68 10.08 -21.79
CA ASN A 175 7.36 9.43 -21.77
C ASN A 175 6.41 9.92 -20.66
N ILE A 176 6.88 10.74 -19.72
CA ILE A 176 6.07 11.22 -18.59
C ILE A 176 4.80 11.96 -19.00
N LYS A 177 4.80 12.55 -20.20
CA LYS A 177 3.65 13.26 -20.78
C LYS A 177 2.48 12.32 -21.09
N ASN A 178 2.76 11.03 -21.29
CA ASN A 178 1.75 10.00 -21.58
C ASN A 178 0.90 9.67 -20.35
N TYR A 179 1.39 10.00 -19.15
CA TYR A 179 0.72 9.69 -17.89
C TYR A 179 0.27 10.95 -17.17
N ARG A 180 -1.03 11.05 -16.92
CA ARG A 180 -1.59 12.20 -16.18
C ARG A 180 -1.13 12.22 -14.72
N ASN A 181 -1.09 11.06 -14.05
CA ASN A 181 -0.77 10.88 -12.64
C ASN A 181 -0.36 9.43 -12.35
N ALA A 182 0.08 9.17 -11.11
CA ALA A 182 0.48 7.84 -10.64
C ALA A 182 -0.60 6.75 -10.81
N LYS A 183 -1.88 7.09 -10.62
CA LYS A 183 -2.99 6.15 -10.83
C LYS A 183 -3.07 5.65 -12.27
N ALA A 184 -2.76 6.52 -13.25
CA ALA A 184 -2.73 6.15 -14.66
C ALA A 184 -1.63 5.12 -14.95
N ILE A 185 -0.45 5.26 -14.33
CA ILE A 185 0.66 4.31 -14.45
C ILE A 185 0.27 2.95 -13.83
N PHE A 186 -0.23 2.95 -12.60
CA PHE A 186 -0.67 1.70 -11.96
C PHE A 186 -1.78 1.02 -12.74
N LYS A 187 -2.73 1.78 -13.31
CA LYS A 187 -3.78 1.22 -14.17
C LYS A 187 -3.21 0.60 -15.44
N HIS A 188 -2.22 1.24 -16.06
CA HIS A 188 -1.53 0.71 -17.24
C HIS A 188 -0.84 -0.62 -16.91
N LEU A 189 0.00 -0.65 -15.89
CA LEU A 189 0.71 -1.85 -15.47
C LEU A 189 -0.23 -2.99 -15.01
N LYS A 190 -1.33 -2.67 -14.31
CA LYS A 190 -2.35 -3.69 -13.96
C LYS A 190 -2.97 -4.32 -15.20
N ARG A 191 -3.23 -3.54 -16.26
CA ARG A 191 -3.73 -4.07 -17.54
C ARG A 191 -2.72 -4.97 -18.25
N GLU A 192 -1.43 -4.63 -18.21
CA GLU A 192 -0.38 -5.50 -18.76
C GLU A 192 -0.38 -6.86 -18.05
N LEU A 193 -0.47 -6.89 -16.72
CA LEU A 193 -0.57 -8.13 -15.94
C LEU A 193 -1.81 -8.97 -16.31
N GLU A 194 -2.92 -8.33 -16.66
CA GLU A 194 -4.15 -8.99 -17.10
C GLU A 194 -4.03 -9.52 -18.53
N THR A 195 -3.36 -8.81 -19.42
CA THR A 195 -3.20 -9.19 -20.84
C THR A 195 -2.31 -10.42 -21.00
N ASP A 196 -1.27 -10.56 -20.18
CA ASP A 196 -0.45 -11.77 -20.14
C ASP A 196 -1.25 -13.02 -19.78
N LEU A 197 -2.29 -12.89 -18.95
CA LEU A 197 -3.21 -13.98 -18.65
C LEU A 197 -3.98 -14.45 -19.89
N ILE A 198 -4.45 -13.54 -20.71
CA ILE A 198 -5.24 -13.85 -21.92
C ILE A 198 -4.36 -14.57 -22.95
N THR A 199 -3.13 -14.13 -23.14
CA THR A 199 -2.18 -14.79 -24.07
C THR A 199 -1.80 -16.19 -23.62
N GLU A 200 -1.62 -16.45 -22.32
CA GLU A 200 -1.38 -17.81 -21.79
C GLU A 200 -2.56 -18.76 -22.02
N TYR A 201 -3.81 -18.30 -21.86
CA TYR A 201 -5.00 -19.11 -22.13
C TYR A 201 -5.12 -19.43 -23.61
N LEU A 202 -4.93 -18.47 -24.52
CA LEU A 202 -5.00 -18.67 -25.96
C LEU A 202 -3.92 -19.63 -26.49
N ILE A 203 -2.72 -19.65 -25.89
CA ILE A 203 -1.64 -20.57 -26.26
C ILE A 203 -1.95 -22.01 -25.79
N LYS A 204 -2.56 -22.17 -24.60
CA LYS A 204 -2.94 -23.50 -24.10
C LYS A 204 -4.09 -24.14 -24.88
N ASP A 205 -5.05 -23.35 -25.32
CA ASP A 205 -6.16 -23.86 -26.15
C ASP A 205 -5.74 -24.16 -27.60
N GLY A 206 -4.66 -23.54 -28.11
CA GLY A 206 -4.11 -23.80 -29.45
C GLY A 206 -3.21 -25.04 -29.57
N THR A 207 -2.93 -25.77 -28.50
CA THR A 207 -2.09 -26.98 -28.51
C THR A 207 -2.88 -28.30 -28.48
N HIS A 208 -4.19 -28.24 -28.71
CA HIS A 208 -5.10 -29.41 -28.80
C HIS A 208 -5.69 -29.62 -30.21
N GLU A 209 -4.92 -29.34 -31.27
CA GLU A 209 -5.19 -29.84 -32.61
C GLU A 209 -4.12 -30.81 -33.10
#